data_a7adcac440fc105e674153f828d56e16
#
_entry.id   a7adcac440fc105e674153f828d56e16
#
_cell.length_a   1.000
_cell.length_b   1.000
_cell.length_c   1.000
_cell.angle_alpha   90.00
_cell.angle_beta   90.00
_cell.angle_gamma   90.00
#
_symmetry.space_group_name_H-M   'P 1'
#
loop_
_entity.id
_entity.type
_entity.pdbx_description
1 polymer ?
#
loop_
_entity_poly.entity_id
_entity_poly.type
_entity_poly.pdbx_seq_one_letter_code
_entity_poly.pdbx_strand_id
1 'polypeptide(L)'
;MNVLVGLDALGVPPTEGRRRALEAIDLIGLDGFESAYPKELSGGMRQRVGFARALVVHPKLLLMDEPFSALDALTAETLRTDIIDLWIEGRLPIQSILMVTHNIEEAVLMCDRILIFSSNPGRVVQEIKVDIPQPRNRLDPDFRKLVDQIYVLMTKPAPVERDKKASDGFHGTGIGMEIRRVSTNRMAGFLETLAGQP
;
A
#
# COMPACT_ATOMS: atom_id res chain seq x y z
N MET A 1 -7.19 23.85 -3.15
CA MET A 1 -7.27 22.63 -2.34
C MET A 1 -6.38 21.56 -2.97
N ASN A 2 -5.41 20.99 -2.25
CA ASN A 2 -4.39 20.07 -2.82
C ASN A 2 -5.01 18.76 -3.38
N VAL A 3 -6.08 18.28 -2.76
CA VAL A 3 -6.77 17.04 -3.16
C VAL A 3 -7.48 17.17 -4.51
N LEU A 4 -7.83 18.40 -4.97
CA LEU A 4 -8.51 18.63 -6.24
C LEU A 4 -7.62 18.47 -7.48
N VAL A 5 -6.30 18.54 -7.35
CA VAL A 5 -5.36 18.58 -8.49
C VAL A 5 -5.57 17.45 -9.49
N GLY A 6 -5.82 16.23 -9.03
CA GLY A 6 -6.09 15.08 -9.90
C GLY A 6 -7.43 15.20 -10.64
N LEU A 7 -8.46 15.73 -9.99
CA LEU A 7 -9.79 15.91 -10.57
C LEU A 7 -9.80 17.05 -11.59
N ASP A 8 -9.07 18.15 -11.31
CA ASP A 8 -8.91 19.27 -12.23
C ASP A 8 -8.22 18.80 -13.52
N ALA A 9 -7.17 17.96 -13.40
CA ALA A 9 -6.48 17.38 -14.54
C ALA A 9 -7.36 16.46 -15.39
N LEU A 10 -8.36 15.82 -14.77
CA LEU A 10 -9.35 14.97 -15.44
C LEU A 10 -10.54 15.75 -16.00
N GLY A 11 -10.58 17.08 -15.84
CA GLY A 11 -11.68 17.93 -16.30
C GLY A 11 -13.00 17.73 -15.54
N VAL A 12 -12.95 17.24 -14.30
CA VAL A 12 -14.14 17.08 -13.48
C VAL A 12 -14.72 18.45 -13.12
N PRO A 13 -16.05 18.66 -13.27
CA PRO A 13 -16.68 19.94 -12.93
C PRO A 13 -16.35 20.37 -11.49
N PRO A 14 -16.11 21.67 -11.21
CA PRO A 14 -15.67 22.14 -9.89
C PRO A 14 -16.60 21.77 -8.73
N THR A 15 -17.90 21.75 -8.92
CA THR A 15 -18.89 21.37 -7.91
C THR A 15 -18.76 19.90 -7.54
N GLU A 16 -18.65 19.01 -8.51
CA GLU A 16 -18.46 17.58 -8.33
C GLU A 16 -17.05 17.29 -7.76
N GLY A 17 -16.02 17.97 -8.28
CA GLY A 17 -14.66 17.85 -7.76
C GLY A 17 -14.59 18.20 -6.29
N ARG A 18 -15.23 19.31 -5.86
CA ARG A 18 -15.28 19.69 -4.44
C ARG A 18 -15.97 18.64 -3.56
N ARG A 19 -17.10 18.10 -4.03
CA ARG A 19 -17.84 17.04 -3.31
C ARG A 19 -16.94 15.81 -3.09
N ARG A 20 -16.32 15.30 -4.15
CA ARG A 20 -15.43 14.13 -4.07
C ARG A 20 -14.21 14.39 -3.20
N ALA A 21 -13.65 15.58 -3.25
CA ALA A 21 -12.50 15.94 -2.43
C ALA A 21 -12.85 15.94 -0.93
N LEU A 22 -14.02 16.45 -0.55
CA LEU A 22 -14.49 16.42 0.83
C LEU A 22 -14.72 14.99 1.29
N GLU A 23 -15.37 14.15 0.48
CA GLU A 23 -15.57 12.73 0.78
C GLU A 23 -14.24 11.96 0.95
N ALA A 24 -13.22 12.27 0.12
CA ALA A 24 -11.91 11.66 0.24
C ALA A 24 -11.16 12.12 1.51
N ILE A 25 -11.34 13.39 1.92
CA ILE A 25 -10.75 13.94 3.16
C ILE A 25 -11.39 13.29 4.38
N ASP A 26 -12.71 13.17 4.39
CA ASP A 26 -13.50 12.52 5.43
C ASP A 26 -13.09 11.04 5.59
N LEU A 27 -12.98 10.34 4.45
CA LEU A 27 -12.63 8.93 4.39
C LEU A 27 -11.30 8.62 5.10
N ILE A 28 -10.32 9.53 5.02
CA ILE A 28 -8.98 9.35 5.62
C ILE A 28 -8.84 10.07 6.97
N GLY A 29 -9.94 10.51 7.58
CA GLY A 29 -9.98 11.11 8.92
C GLY A 29 -9.28 12.46 9.01
N LEU A 30 -9.51 13.35 8.02
CA LEU A 30 -9.04 14.74 8.02
C LEU A 30 -10.20 15.74 7.95
N ASP A 31 -11.39 15.34 8.37
CA ASP A 31 -12.51 16.24 8.57
C ASP A 31 -12.15 17.36 9.56
N GLY A 32 -12.58 18.58 9.22
CA GLY A 32 -12.20 19.79 9.97
C GLY A 32 -10.85 20.42 9.54
N PHE A 33 -10.07 19.77 8.67
CA PHE A 33 -8.80 20.28 8.15
C PHE A 33 -8.83 20.64 6.67
N GLU A 34 -10.00 20.75 6.05
CA GLU A 34 -10.19 20.99 4.62
C GLU A 34 -9.55 22.31 4.15
N SER A 35 -9.50 23.30 5.04
CA SER A 35 -8.93 24.63 4.79
C SER A 35 -7.50 24.79 5.27
N ALA A 36 -6.92 23.77 5.94
CA ALA A 36 -5.60 23.85 6.53
C ALA A 36 -4.50 23.93 5.46
N TYR A 37 -3.48 24.73 5.75
CA TYR A 37 -2.26 24.79 4.94
C TYR A 37 -1.30 23.66 5.34
N PRO A 38 -0.41 23.22 4.45
CA PRO A 38 0.54 22.13 4.73
C PRO A 38 1.39 22.33 5.99
N LYS A 39 1.73 23.58 6.34
CA LYS A 39 2.48 23.96 7.55
C LYS A 39 1.71 23.74 8.86
N GLU A 40 0.38 23.67 8.78
CA GLU A 40 -0.52 23.47 9.93
C GLU A 40 -0.81 22.00 10.18
N LEU A 41 -0.35 21.12 9.29
CA LEU A 41 -0.57 19.68 9.36
C LEU A 41 0.66 18.96 9.94
N SER A 42 0.41 17.93 10.76
CA SER A 42 1.46 17.01 11.21
C SER A 42 2.02 16.18 10.05
N GLY A 43 3.11 15.44 10.28
CA GLY A 43 3.68 14.50 9.28
C GLY A 43 2.66 13.48 8.80
N GLY A 44 1.96 12.82 9.73
CA GLY A 44 0.92 11.86 9.43
C GLY A 44 -0.28 12.46 8.69
N MET A 45 -0.71 13.66 9.07
CA MET A 45 -1.78 14.37 8.36
C MET A 45 -1.39 14.71 6.91
N ARG A 46 -0.15 15.13 6.68
CA ARG A 46 0.34 15.35 5.30
C ARG A 46 0.35 14.07 4.48
N GLN A 47 0.72 12.94 5.10
CA GLN A 47 0.65 11.64 4.44
C GLN A 47 -0.79 11.26 4.09
N ARG A 48 -1.73 11.48 5.01
CA ARG A 48 -3.17 11.28 4.77
C ARG A 48 -3.67 12.14 3.60
N VAL A 49 -3.24 13.39 3.47
CA VAL A 49 -3.55 14.23 2.29
C VAL A 49 -3.05 13.58 0.99
N GLY A 50 -1.87 12.94 1.03
CA GLY A 50 -1.35 12.16 -0.09
C GLY A 50 -2.28 11.00 -0.48
N PHE A 51 -2.81 10.27 0.50
CA PHE A 51 -3.81 9.22 0.28
C PHE A 51 -5.12 9.78 -0.29
N ALA A 52 -5.69 10.84 0.31
CA ALA A 52 -6.90 11.48 -0.22
C ALA A 52 -6.74 11.90 -1.68
N ARG A 53 -5.58 12.49 -2.02
CA ARG A 53 -5.25 12.91 -3.39
C ARG A 53 -5.16 11.72 -4.37
N ALA A 54 -4.67 10.58 -3.92
CA ALA A 54 -4.60 9.37 -4.72
C ALA A 54 -5.97 8.67 -4.87
N LEU A 55 -6.81 8.73 -3.84
CA LEU A 55 -8.12 8.05 -3.81
C LEU A 55 -9.23 8.83 -4.51
N VAL A 56 -9.15 10.18 -4.53
CA VAL A 56 -10.22 11.06 -5.05
C VAL A 56 -10.56 10.84 -6.53
N VAL A 57 -9.59 10.34 -7.31
CA VAL A 57 -9.78 10.01 -8.73
C VAL A 57 -10.36 8.60 -8.94
N HIS A 58 -10.68 7.89 -7.86
CA HIS A 58 -11.22 6.52 -7.86
C HIS A 58 -10.39 5.55 -8.73
N PRO A 59 -9.09 5.38 -8.42
CA PRO A 59 -8.23 4.50 -9.19
C PRO A 59 -8.61 3.04 -8.98
N LYS A 60 -8.38 2.19 -9.97
CA LYS A 60 -8.51 0.73 -9.79
C LYS A 60 -7.35 0.15 -8.98
N LEU A 61 -6.17 0.72 -9.14
CA LEU A 61 -4.93 0.30 -8.47
C LEU A 61 -4.32 1.49 -7.73
N LEU A 62 -4.08 1.33 -6.42
CA LEU A 62 -3.32 2.27 -5.61
C LEU A 62 -1.85 1.83 -5.54
N LEU A 63 -0.94 2.71 -5.95
CA LEU A 63 0.51 2.49 -5.84
C LEU A 63 1.04 3.25 -4.62
N MET A 64 1.78 2.56 -3.76
CA MET A 64 2.39 3.14 -2.57
C MET A 64 3.88 2.79 -2.54
N ASP A 65 4.72 3.82 -2.46
CA ASP A 65 6.16 3.68 -2.35
C ASP A 65 6.60 4.16 -0.97
N GLU A 66 7.10 3.23 -0.14
CA GLU A 66 7.54 3.49 1.24
C GLU A 66 6.56 4.35 2.05
N PRO A 67 5.25 4.01 2.10
CA PRO A 67 4.22 4.94 2.55
C PRO A 67 4.31 5.35 4.01
N PHE A 68 5.06 4.63 4.84
CA PHE A 68 5.18 4.87 6.28
C PHE A 68 6.59 5.23 6.73
N SER A 69 7.58 5.21 5.86
CA SER A 69 9.01 5.36 6.20
C SER A 69 9.37 6.73 6.81
N ALA A 70 8.64 7.78 6.44
CA ALA A 70 8.85 9.14 6.92
C ALA A 70 8.08 9.51 8.22
N LEU A 71 7.39 8.53 8.81
CA LEU A 71 6.55 8.73 10.00
C LEU A 71 7.22 8.14 11.25
N ASP A 72 6.93 8.72 12.40
CA ASP A 72 7.23 8.09 13.68
C ASP A 72 6.43 6.79 13.87
N ALA A 73 6.91 5.91 14.74
CA ALA A 73 6.36 4.56 14.89
C ALA A 73 4.85 4.55 15.23
N LEU A 74 4.40 5.46 16.10
CA LEU A 74 3.00 5.50 16.54
C LEU A 74 2.09 6.02 15.42
N THR A 75 2.49 7.09 14.75
CA THR A 75 1.76 7.65 13.60
C THR A 75 1.69 6.65 12.44
N ALA A 76 2.80 5.95 12.15
CA ALA A 76 2.84 4.91 11.13
C ALA A 76 1.90 3.74 11.47
N GLU A 77 1.86 3.32 12.74
CA GLU A 77 0.98 2.25 13.21
C GLU A 77 -0.50 2.63 13.04
N THR A 78 -0.88 3.82 13.51
CA THR A 78 -2.23 4.33 13.37
C THR A 78 -2.67 4.37 11.91
N LEU A 79 -1.83 4.93 11.03
CA LEU A 79 -2.16 5.05 9.61
C LEU A 79 -2.27 3.68 8.92
N ARG A 80 -1.41 2.71 9.29
CA ARG A 80 -1.52 1.32 8.78
C ARG A 80 -2.84 0.68 9.17
N THR A 81 -3.21 0.78 10.44
CA THR A 81 -4.47 0.25 10.98
C THR A 81 -5.65 0.85 10.23
N ASP A 82 -5.71 2.18 10.11
CA ASP A 82 -6.80 2.86 9.41
C ASP A 82 -6.94 2.40 7.94
N ILE A 83 -5.82 2.22 7.23
CA ILE A 83 -5.86 1.75 5.84
C ILE A 83 -6.35 0.29 5.76
N ILE A 84 -5.90 -0.57 6.69
CA ILE A 84 -6.35 -1.97 6.76
C ILE A 84 -7.84 -2.03 7.05
N ASP A 85 -8.34 -1.25 8.02
CA ASP A 85 -9.74 -1.23 8.42
C ASP A 85 -10.61 -0.73 7.25
N LEU A 86 -10.26 0.39 6.64
CA LEU A 86 -10.95 0.91 5.45
C LEU A 86 -10.97 -0.11 4.30
N TRP A 87 -9.90 -0.90 4.16
CA TRP A 87 -9.84 -1.95 3.15
C TRP A 87 -10.75 -3.12 3.48
N ILE A 88 -10.70 -3.64 4.71
CA ILE A 88 -11.52 -4.77 5.18
C ILE A 88 -13.02 -4.42 5.10
N GLU A 89 -13.38 -3.21 5.53
CA GLU A 89 -14.74 -2.68 5.47
C GLU A 89 -15.22 -2.39 4.04
N GLY A 90 -14.33 -2.46 3.07
CA GLY A 90 -14.65 -2.22 1.66
C GLY A 90 -14.97 -0.77 1.33
N ARG A 91 -14.54 0.17 2.15
CA ARG A 91 -14.78 1.61 1.99
C ARG A 91 -13.83 2.27 0.99
N LEU A 92 -12.67 1.67 0.71
CA LEU A 92 -11.75 2.22 -0.27
C LEU A 92 -12.27 2.00 -1.70
N PRO A 93 -12.35 3.05 -2.53
CA PRO A 93 -12.86 2.98 -3.90
C PRO A 93 -11.83 2.40 -4.89
N ILE A 94 -11.12 1.34 -4.49
CA ILE A 94 -10.02 0.71 -5.23
C ILE A 94 -10.18 -0.81 -5.28
N GLN A 95 -9.60 -1.45 -6.28
CA GLN A 95 -9.65 -2.90 -6.46
C GLN A 95 -8.42 -3.62 -5.92
N SER A 96 -7.25 -2.93 -5.91
CA SER A 96 -6.00 -3.50 -5.44
C SER A 96 -5.03 -2.42 -4.97
N ILE A 97 -4.08 -2.84 -4.14
CA ILE A 97 -2.96 -2.01 -3.68
C ILE A 97 -1.67 -2.72 -4.07
N LEU A 98 -0.74 -1.97 -4.67
CA LEU A 98 0.64 -2.37 -4.84
C LEU A 98 1.49 -1.48 -3.94
N MET A 99 2.21 -2.10 -3.00
CA MET A 99 3.05 -1.38 -2.05
C MET A 99 4.51 -1.82 -2.21
N VAL A 100 5.42 -0.86 -2.23
CA VAL A 100 6.86 -1.10 -2.10
C VAL A 100 7.25 -0.71 -0.68
N THR A 101 7.93 -1.60 0.02
CA THR A 101 8.46 -1.35 1.36
C THR A 101 9.69 -2.23 1.63
N HIS A 102 10.58 -1.78 2.47
CA HIS A 102 11.69 -2.58 3.00
C HIS A 102 11.35 -3.20 4.37
N ASN A 103 10.18 -2.92 4.93
CA ASN A 103 9.76 -3.42 6.22
C ASN A 103 8.98 -4.73 6.07
N ILE A 104 9.59 -5.84 6.52
CA ILE A 104 9.01 -7.19 6.41
C ILE A 104 7.69 -7.29 7.18
N GLU A 105 7.62 -6.72 8.39
CA GLU A 105 6.41 -6.78 9.20
C GLU A 105 5.24 -6.04 8.54
N GLU A 106 5.50 -4.88 7.91
CA GLU A 106 4.47 -4.18 7.12
C GLU A 106 3.95 -5.05 5.98
N ALA A 107 4.88 -5.70 5.28
CA ALA A 107 4.55 -6.61 4.21
C ALA A 107 3.63 -7.73 4.68
N VAL A 108 4.03 -8.45 5.74
CA VAL A 108 3.24 -9.55 6.30
C VAL A 108 1.91 -9.06 6.89
N LEU A 109 1.89 -7.87 7.49
CA LEU A 109 0.69 -7.31 8.11
C LEU A 109 -0.40 -6.96 7.08
N MET A 110 0.02 -6.32 5.97
CA MET A 110 -0.92 -5.66 5.06
C MET A 110 -1.26 -6.49 3.82
N CYS A 111 -0.43 -7.44 3.39
CA CYS A 111 -0.48 -7.96 2.02
C CYS A 111 -0.83 -9.43 1.93
N ASP A 112 -1.55 -9.77 0.86
CA ASP A 112 -1.93 -11.16 0.58
C ASP A 112 -0.84 -11.89 -0.21
N ARG A 113 0.05 -11.13 -0.91
CA ARG A 113 1.19 -11.66 -1.67
C ARG A 113 2.39 -10.75 -1.52
N ILE A 114 3.56 -11.35 -1.36
CA ILE A 114 4.84 -10.65 -1.21
C ILE A 114 5.78 -11.14 -2.31
N LEU A 115 6.37 -10.20 -3.04
CA LEU A 115 7.41 -10.46 -4.01
C LEU A 115 8.74 -9.97 -3.45
N ILE A 116 9.72 -10.86 -3.38
CA ILE A 116 11.08 -10.52 -2.93
C ILE A 116 11.94 -10.29 -4.16
N PHE A 117 12.64 -9.15 -4.18
CA PHE A 117 13.55 -8.78 -5.26
C PHE A 117 15.00 -8.92 -4.86
N SER A 118 15.84 -9.34 -5.81
CA SER A 118 17.30 -9.20 -5.69
C SER A 118 17.73 -7.78 -6.03
N SER A 119 18.89 -7.38 -5.52
CA SER A 119 19.42 -6.02 -5.72
C SER A 119 20.21 -5.86 -7.03
N ASN A 120 20.88 -6.90 -7.53
CA ASN A 120 21.74 -6.77 -8.69
C ASN A 120 21.93 -8.11 -9.45
N PRO A 121 21.27 -8.30 -10.62
CA PRO A 121 20.23 -7.46 -11.18
C PRO A 121 18.92 -7.52 -10.38
N GLY A 122 18.08 -6.48 -10.47
CA GLY A 122 16.74 -6.47 -9.89
C GLY A 122 15.84 -7.50 -10.59
N ARG A 123 15.52 -8.59 -9.90
CA ARG A 123 14.58 -9.65 -10.36
C ARG A 123 13.78 -10.20 -9.20
N VAL A 124 12.59 -10.71 -9.47
CA VAL A 124 11.81 -11.44 -8.47
C VAL A 124 12.54 -12.76 -8.19
N VAL A 125 12.95 -12.96 -6.95
CA VAL A 125 13.63 -14.19 -6.50
C VAL A 125 12.68 -15.14 -5.80
N GLN A 126 11.61 -14.60 -5.20
CA GLN A 126 10.62 -15.39 -4.48
C GLN A 126 9.26 -14.70 -4.49
N GLU A 127 8.20 -15.48 -4.64
CA GLU A 127 6.82 -15.08 -4.35
C GLU A 127 6.33 -15.83 -3.11
N ILE A 128 5.71 -15.12 -2.18
CA ILE A 128 5.15 -15.66 -0.95
C ILE A 128 3.69 -15.28 -0.87
N LYS A 129 2.82 -16.26 -0.70
CA LYS A 129 1.42 -16.06 -0.38
C LYS A 129 1.27 -15.99 1.14
N VAL A 130 0.54 -15.00 1.63
CA VAL A 130 0.30 -14.81 3.05
C VAL A 130 -1.09 -15.38 3.38
N ASP A 131 -1.11 -16.63 3.87
CA ASP A 131 -2.34 -17.37 4.17
C ASP A 131 -2.88 -17.08 5.59
N ILE A 132 -2.37 -16.03 6.26
CA ILE A 132 -2.85 -15.56 7.56
C ILE A 132 -4.04 -14.65 7.34
N PRO A 133 -5.23 -14.93 7.95
CA PRO A 133 -6.42 -14.10 7.77
C PRO A 133 -6.26 -12.71 8.39
N GLN A 134 -7.01 -11.74 7.88
CA GLN A 134 -7.13 -10.40 8.47
C GLN A 134 -8.23 -10.38 9.55
N PRO A 135 -8.10 -9.57 10.60
CA PRO A 135 -6.95 -8.73 10.96
C PRO A 135 -5.79 -9.58 11.51
N ARG A 136 -4.56 -9.30 11.09
CA ARG A 136 -3.37 -10.03 11.52
C ARG A 136 -2.79 -9.45 12.80
N ASN A 137 -2.32 -10.34 13.68
CA ASN A 137 -1.69 -9.95 14.94
C ASN A 137 -0.19 -10.27 14.89
N ARG A 138 0.67 -9.28 15.16
CA ARG A 138 2.13 -9.44 15.21
C ARG A 138 2.60 -10.39 16.33
N LEU A 139 1.77 -10.63 17.34
CA LEU A 139 2.07 -11.56 18.42
C LEU A 139 1.76 -13.03 18.05
N ASP A 140 1.04 -13.24 16.95
CA ASP A 140 0.71 -14.58 16.47
C ASP A 140 1.98 -15.34 16.07
N PRO A 141 2.14 -16.59 16.51
CA PRO A 141 3.29 -17.43 16.14
C PRO A 141 3.44 -17.62 14.63
N ASP A 142 2.34 -17.76 13.88
CA ASP A 142 2.40 -17.92 12.41
C ASP A 142 2.85 -16.64 11.73
N PHE A 143 2.43 -15.47 12.23
CA PHE A 143 2.92 -14.18 11.77
C PHE A 143 4.44 -14.07 11.95
N ARG A 144 4.94 -14.33 13.16
CA ARG A 144 6.37 -14.27 13.49
C ARG A 144 7.19 -15.24 12.65
N LYS A 145 6.72 -16.47 12.52
CA LYS A 145 7.37 -17.49 11.70
C LYS A 145 7.51 -17.05 10.24
N LEU A 146 6.48 -16.40 9.69
CA LEU A 146 6.52 -15.90 8.32
C LEU A 146 7.50 -14.72 8.17
N VAL A 147 7.52 -13.80 9.13
CA VAL A 147 8.51 -12.70 9.18
C VAL A 147 9.94 -13.25 9.20
N ASP A 148 10.22 -14.24 10.07
CA ASP A 148 11.54 -14.87 10.17
C ASP A 148 11.93 -15.59 8.87
N GLN A 149 10.99 -16.28 8.23
CA GLN A 149 11.22 -16.93 6.93
C GLN A 149 11.62 -15.91 5.85
N ILE A 150 10.90 -14.79 5.77
CA ILE A 150 11.20 -13.72 4.81
C ILE A 150 12.58 -13.11 5.11
N TYR A 151 12.86 -12.83 6.37
CA TYR A 151 14.16 -12.31 6.81
C TYR A 151 15.31 -13.21 6.36
N VAL A 152 15.19 -14.52 6.56
CA VAL A 152 16.19 -15.51 6.13
C VAL A 152 16.35 -15.52 4.62
N LEU A 153 15.26 -15.40 3.84
CA LEU A 153 15.32 -15.35 2.38
C LEU A 153 16.03 -14.07 1.88
N MET A 154 15.80 -12.95 2.55
CA MET A 154 16.41 -11.66 2.21
C MET A 154 17.89 -11.56 2.60
N THR A 155 18.31 -12.26 3.65
CA THR A 155 19.69 -12.22 4.16
C THR A 155 20.59 -13.30 3.55
N LYS A 156 20.04 -14.34 2.93
CA LYS A 156 20.85 -15.34 2.21
C LYS A 156 21.49 -14.69 0.99
N PRO A 157 22.82 -14.85 0.79
CA PRO A 157 23.44 -14.43 -0.44
C PRO A 157 22.77 -15.16 -1.60
N ALA A 158 22.34 -14.41 -2.63
CA ALA A 158 21.84 -15.01 -3.86
C ALA A 158 22.92 -15.95 -4.42
N PRO A 159 22.56 -17.14 -4.96
CA PRO A 159 23.51 -17.98 -5.63
C PRO A 159 24.20 -17.14 -6.71
N VAL A 160 25.51 -16.98 -6.62
CA VAL A 160 26.29 -16.26 -7.62
C VAL A 160 26.34 -17.14 -8.88
N GLU A 161 25.38 -17.00 -9.75
CA GLU A 161 25.57 -17.40 -11.15
C GLU A 161 26.63 -16.44 -11.71
N ARG A 162 27.83 -16.97 -11.87
CA ARG A 162 28.95 -16.28 -12.48
C ARG A 162 28.70 -16.12 -13.98
N ASP A 163 27.89 -15.14 -14.36
CA ASP A 163 27.97 -14.58 -15.68
C ASP A 163 29.22 -13.68 -15.75
N LYS A 164 30.22 -14.18 -16.45
CA LYS A 164 31.41 -13.43 -16.81
C LYS A 164 31.01 -12.28 -17.74
N LYS A 165 30.89 -11.07 -17.20
CA LYS A 165 31.19 -9.76 -17.79
C LYS A 165 30.33 -8.67 -17.15
N ALA A 166 30.90 -7.92 -16.22
CA ALA A 166 30.91 -6.46 -16.13
C ALA A 166 31.49 -6.07 -14.77
N SER A 167 32.70 -5.55 -14.80
CA SER A 167 33.28 -4.73 -13.75
C SER A 167 32.57 -3.38 -13.81
N ASP A 168 31.96 -2.92 -12.71
CA ASP A 168 32.25 -1.65 -12.07
C ASP A 168 31.24 -1.40 -10.95
N GLY A 169 31.78 -0.96 -9.83
CA GLY A 169 31.17 -0.93 -8.53
C GLY A 169 30.01 0.04 -8.35
N PHE A 170 29.03 -0.48 -7.67
CA PHE A 170 28.21 0.28 -6.73
C PHE A 170 27.73 -0.70 -5.66
N HIS A 171 28.26 -0.57 -4.44
CA HIS A 171 27.78 -1.32 -3.28
C HIS A 171 26.59 -0.57 -2.69
N GLY A 172 25.39 -1.02 -3.03
CA GLY A 172 24.15 -0.61 -2.42
C GLY A 172 23.23 -1.81 -2.34
N THR A 173 23.11 -2.44 -1.17
CA THR A 173 22.09 -3.45 -0.90
C THR A 173 20.73 -2.77 -0.73
N GLY A 174 20.06 -2.50 -1.83
CA GLY A 174 18.67 -2.09 -1.85
C GLY A 174 17.79 -3.31 -2.12
N ILE A 175 17.07 -3.77 -1.11
CA ILE A 175 16.07 -4.84 -1.27
C ILE A 175 14.72 -4.14 -1.41
N GLY A 176 14.11 -4.23 -2.61
CA GLY A 176 12.75 -3.77 -2.84
C GLY A 176 11.78 -4.94 -2.64
N MET A 177 10.71 -4.73 -1.90
CA MET A 177 9.57 -5.65 -1.83
C MET A 177 8.40 -5.05 -2.57
N GLU A 178 7.85 -5.77 -3.53
CA GLU A 178 6.60 -5.42 -4.19
C GLU A 178 5.49 -6.28 -3.61
N ILE A 179 4.38 -5.65 -3.27
CA ILE A 179 3.26 -6.31 -2.61
C ILE A 179 2.02 -6.12 -3.44
N ARG A 180 1.49 -7.21 -3.96
CA ARG A 180 0.30 -7.18 -4.80
C ARG A 180 -0.87 -7.84 -4.08
N ARG A 181 -1.89 -7.06 -3.75
CA ARG A 181 -3.16 -7.56 -3.26
C ARG A 181 -4.14 -7.74 -4.40
N VAL A 182 -4.52 -8.98 -4.70
CA VAL A 182 -5.66 -9.29 -5.56
C VAL A 182 -6.75 -9.85 -4.65
N SER A 183 -7.74 -9.05 -4.34
CA SER A 183 -8.91 -9.53 -3.59
C SER A 183 -9.80 -10.33 -4.52
N THR A 184 -9.77 -11.65 -4.41
CA THR A 184 -10.67 -12.57 -5.14
C THR A 184 -12.07 -12.64 -4.55
N ASN A 185 -12.29 -12.14 -3.33
CA ASN A 185 -13.58 -12.26 -2.63
C ASN A 185 -14.66 -11.26 -3.05
N ARG A 186 -14.31 -10.20 -3.80
CA ARG A 186 -15.30 -9.24 -4.29
C ARG A 186 -15.95 -9.63 -5.63
N MET A 187 -15.32 -10.54 -6.40
CA MET A 187 -15.93 -11.00 -7.65
C MET A 187 -17.16 -11.91 -7.41
N ALA A 188 -17.19 -12.68 -6.35
CA ALA A 188 -18.32 -13.55 -6.04
C ALA A 188 -19.61 -12.74 -5.76
N GLY A 189 -19.54 -11.70 -4.92
CA GLY A 189 -20.69 -10.85 -4.62
C GLY A 189 -21.17 -9.97 -5.78
N PHE A 190 -20.27 -9.58 -6.70
CA PHE A 190 -20.65 -8.79 -7.87
C PHE A 190 -21.30 -9.65 -8.96
N LEU A 191 -20.90 -10.90 -9.10
CA LEU A 191 -21.52 -11.85 -10.04
C LEU A 191 -22.89 -12.32 -9.55
N GLU A 192 -23.13 -12.44 -8.24
CA GLU A 192 -24.47 -12.73 -7.69
C GLU A 192 -25.44 -11.56 -7.88
N THR A 193 -24.96 -10.31 -7.81
CA THR A 193 -25.80 -9.11 -8.05
C THR A 193 -26.16 -8.95 -9.54
N LEU A 194 -25.32 -9.42 -10.47
CA LEU A 194 -25.63 -9.40 -11.91
C LEU A 194 -26.50 -10.58 -12.37
N ALA A 195 -26.49 -11.69 -11.63
CA ALA A 195 -27.30 -12.88 -11.95
C ALA A 195 -28.74 -12.81 -11.37
N GLY A 196 -29.06 -11.82 -10.54
CA GLY A 196 -30.32 -11.69 -9.80
C GLY A 196 -31.28 -10.61 -10.30
N GLN A 197 -31.14 -10.10 -11.54
CA GLN A 197 -32.17 -9.21 -12.12
C GLN A 197 -32.87 -9.93 -13.29
N PRO A 198 -34.22 -10.05 -13.22
CA PRO A 198 -35.03 -10.65 -14.28
C PRO A 198 -35.11 -9.75 -15.53
#